data_3fdf164266c2b0fe56000ba9810ba58c
#
_entry.id   3fdf164266c2b0fe56000ba9810ba58c
#
_cell.length_a   1.000
_cell.length_b   1.000
_cell.length_c   1.000
_cell.angle_alpha   90.00
_cell.angle_beta   90.00
_cell.angle_gamma   90.00
#
_symmetry.space_group_name_H-M   'P 1'
#
loop_
_entity.id
_entity.type
_entity.pdbx_description
1 polymer ?
#
loop_
_entity_poly.entity_id
_entity_poly.type
_entity_poly.pdbx_seq_one_letter_code
_entity_poly.pdbx_strand_id
1 'polypeptide(L)'
;MRYIIITLSNGYCGCDEEHCLIFPKGTPDGEISEYAEELLNDYSASYEYLAEYDEEDREMYYENCSFDWIEVFEGDEEFDYHIEEFSMA
;
A
#
# COMPACT_ATOMS: atom_id res chain seq x y z
N MET A 1 -16.43 0.77 10.20
CA MET A 1 -15.43 0.94 9.10
C MET A 1 -14.01 0.93 9.65
N ARG A 2 -13.10 0.33 8.93
CA ARG A 2 -11.68 0.29 9.29
C ARG A 2 -10.91 1.24 8.40
N TYR A 3 -10.20 2.19 8.98
CA TYR A 3 -9.42 3.22 8.28
C TYR A 3 -7.95 2.81 8.30
N ILE A 4 -7.43 2.46 7.14
CA ILE A 4 -6.11 1.84 6.99
C ILE A 4 -5.24 2.73 6.11
N ILE A 5 -3.97 2.90 6.51
CA ILE A 5 -2.96 3.52 5.66
C ILE A 5 -1.97 2.43 5.24
N ILE A 6 -1.88 2.20 3.94
CA ILE A 6 -0.93 1.26 3.34
C ILE A 6 0.22 2.06 2.75
N THR A 7 1.45 1.73 3.14
CA THR A 7 2.66 2.35 2.62
C THR A 7 3.42 1.37 1.75
N LEU A 8 3.73 1.78 0.53
CA LEU A 8 4.50 0.99 -0.44
C LEU A 8 5.88 1.59 -0.61
N SER A 9 6.90 0.75 -0.65
CA SER A 9 8.29 1.17 -0.80
C SER A 9 9.05 0.26 -1.76
N ASN A 10 9.97 0.83 -2.52
CA ASN A 10 10.88 0.08 -3.39
C ASN A 10 12.34 0.18 -2.95
N GLY A 11 12.59 0.73 -1.77
CA GLY A 11 13.95 0.90 -1.24
C GLY A 11 14.66 2.17 -1.72
N TYR A 12 14.05 2.94 -2.63
CA TYR A 12 14.61 4.21 -3.09
C TYR A 12 13.99 5.39 -2.36
N CYS A 13 14.81 6.36 -1.99
CA CYS A 13 14.37 7.54 -1.27
C CYS A 13 13.42 8.38 -2.14
N GLY A 14 12.29 8.79 -1.58
CA GLY A 14 11.32 9.63 -2.28
C GLY A 14 10.36 8.89 -3.21
N CYS A 15 10.43 7.56 -3.26
CA CYS A 15 9.54 6.75 -4.10
C CYS A 15 8.39 6.10 -3.33
N ASP A 16 8.28 6.32 -2.03
CA ASP A 16 7.22 5.73 -1.22
C ASP A 16 5.85 6.28 -1.60
N GLU A 17 4.84 5.40 -1.62
CA GLU A 17 3.45 5.78 -1.84
C GLU A 17 2.61 5.40 -0.63
N GLU A 18 1.69 6.29 -0.24
CA GLU A 18 0.71 6.02 0.80
C GLU A 18 -0.69 5.92 0.18
N HIS A 19 -1.43 4.91 0.61
CA HIS A 19 -2.83 4.74 0.23
C HIS A 19 -3.69 4.75 1.47
N CYS A 20 -4.58 5.73 1.57
CA CYS A 20 -5.52 5.87 2.69
C CYS A 20 -6.84 5.23 2.28
N LEU A 21 -7.18 4.09 2.89
CA LEU A 21 -8.29 3.24 2.46
C LEU A 21 -9.26 2.95 3.60
N ILE A 22 -10.52 2.82 3.24
CA ILE A 22 -11.59 2.44 4.17
C ILE A 22 -12.05 1.03 3.80
N PHE A 23 -11.95 0.10 4.75
CA PHE A 23 -12.44 -1.26 4.61
C PHE A 23 -13.70 -1.45 5.44
N PRO A 24 -14.64 -2.32 5.02
CA PRO A 24 -15.81 -2.64 5.82
C PRO A 24 -15.41 -3.18 7.19
N LYS A 25 -16.28 -2.94 8.17
CA LYS A 25 -16.13 -3.52 9.50
C LYS A 25 -16.13 -5.04 9.38
N GLY A 26 -15.21 -5.69 10.07
CA GLY A 26 -15.09 -7.14 10.01
C GLY A 26 -14.19 -7.67 8.90
N THR A 27 -13.62 -6.79 8.07
CA THR A 27 -12.62 -7.24 7.09
C THR A 27 -11.42 -7.87 7.81
N PRO A 28 -11.06 -9.11 7.51
CA PRO A 28 -9.90 -9.76 8.14
C PRO A 28 -8.59 -9.07 7.76
N ASP A 29 -7.61 -9.11 8.67
CA ASP A 29 -6.28 -8.56 8.42
C ASP A 29 -5.62 -9.21 7.20
N GLY A 30 -5.86 -10.49 6.97
CA GLY A 30 -5.36 -11.20 5.79
C GLY A 30 -5.84 -10.62 4.48
N GLU A 31 -7.09 -10.16 4.42
CA GLU A 31 -7.63 -9.49 3.21
C GLU A 31 -6.99 -8.13 2.99
N ILE A 32 -6.73 -7.39 4.08
CA ILE A 32 -6.03 -6.10 3.99
C ILE A 32 -4.62 -6.32 3.45
N SER A 33 -3.92 -7.34 3.93
CA SER A 33 -2.58 -7.68 3.45
C SER A 33 -2.58 -8.13 1.99
N GLU A 34 -3.59 -8.91 1.56
CA GLU A 34 -3.74 -9.29 0.14
C GLU A 34 -3.96 -8.06 -0.74
N TYR A 35 -4.78 -7.13 -0.30
CA TYR A 35 -5.02 -5.88 -1.02
C TYR A 35 -3.73 -5.07 -1.15
N ALA A 36 -2.97 -4.97 -0.05
CA ALA A 36 -1.69 -4.28 -0.05
C ALA A 36 -0.68 -4.95 -0.99
N GLU A 37 -0.68 -6.27 -1.05
CA GLU A 37 0.19 -7.02 -1.96
C GLU A 37 -0.14 -6.75 -3.43
N GLU A 38 -1.42 -6.68 -3.78
CA GLU A 38 -1.85 -6.32 -5.13
C GLU A 38 -1.42 -4.90 -5.50
N LEU A 39 -1.57 -3.96 -4.57
CA LEU A 39 -1.09 -2.59 -4.76
C LEU A 39 0.43 -2.57 -4.96
N LEU A 40 1.16 -3.37 -4.20
CA LEU A 40 2.61 -3.45 -4.31
C LEU A 40 3.04 -3.98 -5.68
N ASN A 41 2.34 -4.98 -6.19
CA ASN A 41 2.64 -5.54 -7.51
C ASN A 41 2.47 -4.48 -8.61
N ASP A 42 1.38 -3.72 -8.58
CA ASP A 42 1.15 -2.63 -9.54
C ASP A 42 2.17 -1.51 -9.37
N TYR A 43 2.48 -1.14 -8.14
CA TYR A 43 3.45 -0.12 -7.81
C TYR A 43 4.84 -0.50 -8.32
N SER A 44 5.30 -1.72 -8.03
CA SER A 44 6.64 -2.17 -8.43
C SER A 44 6.79 -2.29 -9.94
N ALA A 45 5.71 -2.63 -10.65
CA ALA A 45 5.71 -2.75 -12.10
C ALA A 45 5.62 -1.42 -12.84
N SER A 46 5.25 -0.32 -12.15
CA SER A 46 4.98 0.97 -12.78
C SER A 46 6.22 1.84 -13.04
N TYR A 47 7.38 1.46 -12.51
CA TYR A 47 8.58 2.28 -12.63
C TYR A 47 9.30 2.02 -13.95
N GLU A 48 9.48 3.08 -14.74
CA GLU A 48 10.04 3.04 -16.10
C GLU A 48 11.48 2.50 -16.15
N TYR A 49 12.27 2.78 -15.11
CA TYR A 49 13.67 2.36 -15.09
C TYR A 49 13.83 0.83 -15.01
N LEU A 50 12.77 0.09 -14.71
CA LEU A 50 12.81 -1.37 -14.77
C LEU A 50 13.12 -1.89 -16.18
N ALA A 51 12.76 -1.13 -17.21
CA ALA A 51 13.05 -1.52 -18.59
C ALA A 51 14.55 -1.54 -18.90
N GLU A 52 15.35 -0.79 -18.14
CA GLU A 52 16.80 -0.69 -18.30
C GLU A 52 17.55 -1.75 -17.51
N TYR A 53 16.85 -2.45 -16.61
CA TYR A 53 17.48 -3.47 -15.76
C TYR A 53 17.58 -4.79 -16.50
N ASP A 54 18.67 -5.52 -16.26
CA ASP A 54 18.74 -6.93 -16.66
C ASP A 54 17.91 -7.80 -15.71
N GLU A 55 17.82 -9.09 -15.97
CA GLU A 55 16.98 -10.01 -15.19
C GLU A 55 17.41 -10.08 -13.72
N GLU A 56 18.71 -10.10 -13.45
CA GLU A 56 19.25 -10.17 -12.10
C GLU A 56 18.95 -8.89 -11.31
N ASP A 57 19.12 -7.72 -11.93
CA ASP A 57 18.81 -6.43 -11.30
C ASP A 57 17.33 -6.26 -11.02
N ARG A 58 16.46 -6.79 -11.90
CA ARG A 58 15.01 -6.79 -11.67
C ARG A 58 14.63 -7.63 -10.46
N GLU A 59 15.23 -8.79 -10.29
CA GLU A 59 14.99 -9.65 -9.12
C GLU A 59 15.38 -8.92 -7.83
N MET A 60 16.55 -8.27 -7.82
CA MET A 60 16.99 -7.47 -6.66
C MET A 60 16.04 -6.31 -6.38
N TYR A 61 15.55 -5.65 -7.41
CA TYR A 61 14.57 -4.57 -7.26
C TYR A 61 13.29 -5.08 -6.59
N TYR A 62 12.73 -6.19 -7.08
CA TYR A 62 11.50 -6.75 -6.51
C TYR A 62 11.68 -7.22 -5.07
N GLU A 63 12.85 -7.73 -4.72
CA GLU A 63 13.18 -8.11 -3.35
C GLU A 63 13.19 -6.90 -2.40
N ASN A 64 13.51 -5.71 -2.91
CA ASN A 64 13.51 -4.48 -2.13
C ASN A 64 12.14 -3.81 -2.02
N CYS A 65 11.16 -4.27 -2.81
CA CYS A 65 9.80 -3.76 -2.73
C CYS A 65 9.09 -4.36 -1.51
N SER A 66 8.45 -3.51 -0.74
CA SER A 66 7.74 -3.94 0.46
C SER A 66 6.53 -3.08 0.72
N PHE A 67 5.61 -3.61 1.48
CA PHE A 67 4.48 -2.85 1.99
C PHE A 67 4.39 -2.96 3.51
N ASP A 68 3.74 -1.97 4.10
CA ASP A 68 3.34 -1.99 5.50
C ASP A 68 1.97 -1.34 5.59
N TRP A 69 1.21 -1.66 6.63
CA TRP A 69 -0.06 -1.00 6.84
C TRP A 69 -0.33 -0.81 8.33
N ILE A 70 -1.03 0.27 8.64
CA ILE A 70 -1.47 0.57 10.00
C ILE A 70 -2.96 0.89 9.98
N GLU A 71 -3.63 0.56 11.05
CA GLU A 71 -5.00 0.97 11.29
C GLU A 71 -4.99 2.23 12.15
N VAL A 72 -5.53 3.33 11.62
CA VAL A 72 -5.57 4.60 12.34
C VAL A 72 -6.87 4.81 13.10
N PHE A 73 -7.94 4.12 12.69
CA PHE A 73 -9.23 4.20 13.36
C PHE A 73 -10.11 3.02 12.95
N GLU A 74 -10.92 2.53 13.91
CA GLU A 74 -11.98 1.56 13.64
C GLU A 74 -13.26 2.01 14.33
N GLY A 75 -14.36 2.14 13.58
CA GLY A 75 -15.65 2.52 14.13
C GLY A 75 -16.58 3.07 13.07
N ASP A 76 -17.84 3.28 13.47
CA ASP A 76 -18.88 3.85 12.61
C ASP A 76 -19.12 5.33 12.91
N GLU A 77 -18.42 5.88 13.87
CA GLU A 77 -18.53 7.27 14.26
C GLU A 77 -17.74 8.18 13.33
N GLU A 78 -18.11 9.46 13.31
CA GLU A 78 -17.38 10.45 12.54
C GLU A 78 -15.95 10.60 13.05
N PHE A 79 -15.01 10.44 12.11
CA PHE A 79 -13.58 10.46 12.37
C PHE A 79 -13.01 11.77 11.82
N ASP A 80 -12.52 12.65 12.69
CA ASP A 80 -12.12 14.01 12.34
C ASP A 80 -10.74 14.15 11.72
N TYR A 81 -9.97 13.09 11.62
CA TYR A 81 -8.58 13.14 11.16
C TYR A 81 -8.47 12.90 9.66
N HIS A 82 -8.48 13.98 8.86
CA HIS A 82 -8.26 13.93 7.40
C HIS A 82 -9.05 12.82 6.68
N ILE A 83 -10.30 12.60 7.10
CA ILE A 83 -11.13 11.53 6.53
C ILE A 83 -11.37 11.72 5.03
N GLU A 84 -11.31 12.93 4.53
CA GLU A 84 -11.45 13.24 3.12
C GLU A 84 -10.33 12.66 2.27
N GLU A 85 -9.19 12.30 2.86
CA GLU A 85 -8.07 11.66 2.16
C GLU A 85 -8.28 10.16 1.96
N PHE A 86 -9.28 9.57 2.62
CA PHE A 86 -9.56 8.14 2.55
C PHE A 86 -10.57 7.82 1.47
N SER A 87 -10.32 6.76 0.74
CA SER A 87 -11.22 6.23 -0.29
C SER A 87 -11.65 4.81 0.06
N MET A 88 -12.86 4.42 -0.37
CA MET A 88 -13.31 3.05 -0.19
C MET A 88 -12.41 2.09 -0.97
N ALA A 89 -12.01 1.04 -0.32
CA ALA A 89 -11.19 0.00 -0.92
C ALA A 89 -11.98 -0.84 -1.94
#